data_cb1873f484d1beea1cbcb0347c9d1ded
#
_entry.id   cb1873f484d1beea1cbcb0347c9d1ded
#
_cell.length_a   1.000
_cell.length_b   1.000
_cell.length_c   1.000
_cell.angle_alpha   90.00
_cell.angle_beta   90.00
_cell.angle_gamma   90.00
#
_symmetry.space_group_name_H-M   'P 1'
#
loop_
_entity.id
_entity.type
_entity.pdbx_description
1 polymer ?
#
loop_
_entity_poly.entity_id
_entity_poly.type
_entity_poly.pdbx_seq_one_letter_code
_entity_poly.pdbx_strand_id
1 'polypeptide(L)'
;MISYLFFNDFQGLRRHMHHIKISLFSLLITLIAISPAFAIQDPNFPTPPSFEKRVDFWKKIYTEVDGSEGLIHDTEDFFVYDKIKILHEGQRKKNKAIVKRYKENLKYRLLSMSRKKIDEMNDEDKQLFVRLGSPSPEALKERAEQIRFQKGQQDKFYQGLIRSQLYLNYIKNEFKEAGLPERLAYLPHVESSFNYQAYSKVGAAGIWQGA
;
A
#
# COMPACT_ATOMS: atom_id res chain seq x y z
N MET A 1 8.01 0.39 10.06
CA MET A 1 8.37 -0.21 8.77
C MET A 1 7.83 0.58 7.58
N ILE A 2 6.59 1.05 7.60
CA ILE A 2 5.97 1.88 6.55
C ILE A 2 6.62 3.29 6.46
N SER A 3 7.14 3.82 7.54
CA SER A 3 7.68 5.18 7.63
C SER A 3 9.03 5.43 6.94
N TYR A 4 9.76 4.38 6.56
CA TYR A 4 11.11 4.54 5.99
C TYR A 4 11.13 4.72 4.47
N LEU A 5 10.07 4.31 3.80
CA LEU A 5 10.00 4.33 2.34
C LEU A 5 9.64 5.71 1.75
N PHE A 6 9.22 6.66 2.60
CA PHE A 6 8.62 7.91 2.12
C PHE A 6 9.50 9.15 2.21
N PHE A 7 10.63 9.08 2.90
CA PHE A 7 11.39 10.32 3.19
C PHE A 7 12.42 10.70 2.11
N ASN A 8 12.87 9.77 1.29
CA ASN A 8 13.89 10.07 0.27
C ASN A 8 13.35 10.69 -1.04
N ASP A 9 12.06 10.52 -1.35
CA ASP A 9 11.50 11.04 -2.61
C ASP A 9 11.08 12.53 -2.55
N PHE A 10 11.01 13.12 -1.36
CA PHE A 10 10.47 14.50 -1.21
C PHE A 10 11.48 15.64 -1.44
N GLN A 11 12.77 15.33 -1.52
CA GLN A 11 13.79 16.38 -1.80
C GLN A 11 13.94 16.70 -3.31
N GLY A 12 13.37 15.88 -4.19
CA GLY A 12 13.51 15.99 -5.64
C GLY A 12 12.63 17.05 -6.33
N LEU A 13 11.58 17.55 -5.69
CA LEU A 13 10.53 18.34 -6.36
C LEU A 13 10.72 19.86 -6.35
N ARG A 14 11.85 20.39 -5.90
CA ARG A 14 12.07 21.85 -5.77
C ARG A 14 13.17 22.45 -6.63
N ARG A 15 13.56 21.86 -7.76
CA ARG A 15 14.42 22.58 -8.74
C ARG A 15 14.21 22.06 -10.15
N HIS A 16 13.42 22.75 -10.96
CA HIS A 16 13.70 22.90 -12.39
C HIS A 16 12.91 24.08 -12.97
N MET A 17 13.60 25.17 -13.13
CA MET A 17 13.52 26.06 -14.31
C MET A 17 14.83 26.82 -14.38
N HIS A 18 15.70 26.50 -15.32
CA HIS A 18 16.47 27.41 -16.14
C HIS A 18 17.39 26.67 -17.12
N HIS A 19 17.05 26.83 -18.39
CA HIS A 19 17.90 26.95 -19.59
C HIS A 19 18.94 25.88 -19.95
N ILE A 20 18.61 25.18 -21.01
CA ILE A 20 19.42 24.36 -21.91
C ILE A 20 20.54 25.18 -22.54
N LYS A 21 21.77 24.73 -22.43
CA LYS A 21 22.81 24.91 -23.47
C LYS A 21 23.46 23.58 -23.78
N ILE A 22 23.26 23.14 -25.01
CA ILE A 22 23.85 21.96 -25.61
C ILE A 22 25.32 22.25 -25.86
N SER A 23 26.21 21.45 -25.33
CA SER A 23 27.57 21.29 -25.86
C SER A 23 27.91 19.82 -25.97
N LEU A 24 28.12 19.39 -27.21
CA LEU A 24 28.64 18.09 -27.58
C LEU A 24 30.06 17.94 -27.00
N PHE A 25 30.26 17.05 -26.04
CA PHE A 25 31.54 16.31 -25.92
C PHE A 25 31.37 15.07 -25.05
N SER A 26 31.82 13.97 -25.64
CA SER A 26 32.24 12.75 -24.99
C SER A 26 31.18 11.77 -24.50
N LEU A 27 30.95 10.80 -25.36
CA LEU A 27 30.36 9.48 -25.08
C LEU A 27 31.25 8.73 -24.11
N LEU A 28 30.99 8.87 -22.82
CA LEU A 28 31.48 7.93 -21.81
C LEU A 28 30.27 7.16 -21.30
N ILE A 29 30.08 5.97 -21.87
CA ILE A 29 29.11 4.99 -21.36
C ILE A 29 29.62 4.54 -19.99
N THR A 30 29.31 5.28 -18.94
CA THR A 30 29.28 4.74 -17.61
C THR A 30 28.04 3.86 -17.52
N LEU A 31 28.30 2.57 -17.57
CA LEU A 31 27.33 1.54 -17.17
C LEU A 31 26.98 1.83 -15.70
N ILE A 32 26.00 2.70 -15.47
CA ILE A 32 25.37 2.83 -14.17
C ILE A 32 24.67 1.50 -13.98
N ALA A 33 25.33 0.60 -13.27
CA ALA A 33 24.69 -0.57 -12.71
C ALA A 33 23.47 -0.03 -11.96
N ILE A 34 22.28 -0.28 -12.50
CA ILE A 34 21.01 -0.12 -11.79
C ILE A 34 21.07 -1.15 -10.68
N SER A 35 21.76 -0.80 -9.59
CA SER A 35 21.65 -1.56 -8.37
C SER A 35 20.15 -1.49 -8.02
N PRO A 36 19.46 -2.64 -7.89
CA PRO A 36 18.12 -2.61 -7.32
C PRO A 36 18.27 -1.84 -6.01
N ALA A 37 17.44 -0.82 -5.82
CA ALA A 37 17.40 -0.07 -4.58
C ALA A 37 17.09 -1.09 -3.48
N PHE A 38 18.14 -1.65 -2.88
CA PHE A 38 17.98 -2.45 -1.68
C PHE A 38 17.31 -1.53 -0.68
N ALA A 39 16.06 -1.82 -0.36
CA ALA A 39 15.39 -1.18 0.76
C ALA A 39 16.37 -1.30 1.93
N ILE A 40 16.88 -0.16 2.43
CA ILE A 40 17.82 -0.14 3.55
C ILE A 40 17.07 -0.79 4.71
N GLN A 41 17.37 -2.06 4.95
CA GLN A 41 16.80 -2.78 6.08
C GLN A 41 17.32 -2.17 7.36
N ASP A 42 16.42 -1.79 8.25
CA ASP A 42 16.81 -1.38 9.59
C ASP A 42 17.27 -2.61 10.38
N PRO A 43 18.50 -2.63 10.91
CA PRO A 43 18.95 -3.74 11.72
C PRO A 43 18.07 -4.00 12.96
N ASN A 44 17.37 -2.98 13.47
CA ASN A 44 16.44 -3.12 14.60
C ASN A 44 15.08 -3.68 14.17
N PHE A 45 14.70 -3.56 12.88
CA PHE A 45 13.42 -4.01 12.33
C PHE A 45 13.64 -4.67 10.96
N PRO A 46 14.31 -5.83 10.91
CA PRO A 46 14.51 -6.54 9.65
C PRO A 46 13.16 -6.97 9.10
N THR A 47 12.96 -6.76 7.79
CA THR A 47 11.75 -7.23 7.10
C THR A 47 11.99 -8.66 6.64
N PRO A 48 11.30 -9.67 7.20
CA PRO A 48 11.37 -11.01 6.68
C PRO A 48 10.90 -11.04 5.22
N PRO A 49 11.50 -11.84 4.32
CA PRO A 49 11.10 -11.94 2.91
C PRO A 49 9.59 -12.26 2.73
N SER A 50 9.01 -13.03 3.65
CA SER A 50 7.58 -13.34 3.66
C SER A 50 6.66 -12.11 3.84
N PHE A 51 7.20 -10.97 4.28
CA PHE A 51 6.45 -9.73 4.49
C PHE A 51 6.52 -8.74 3.32
N GLU A 52 7.39 -8.97 2.32
CA GLU A 52 7.60 -8.03 1.22
C GLU A 52 6.31 -7.69 0.48
N LYS A 53 5.56 -8.70 0.04
CA LYS A 53 4.27 -8.48 -0.64
C LYS A 53 3.27 -7.69 0.20
N ARG A 54 3.26 -7.92 1.52
CA ARG A 54 2.41 -7.19 2.47
C ARG A 54 2.83 -5.74 2.59
N VAL A 55 4.14 -5.50 2.67
CA VAL A 55 4.71 -4.14 2.71
C VAL A 55 4.36 -3.38 1.43
N ASP A 56 4.57 -3.98 0.26
CA ASP A 56 4.25 -3.37 -1.04
C ASP A 56 2.77 -3.07 -1.19
N PHE A 57 1.90 -3.97 -0.74
CA PHE A 57 0.46 -3.74 -0.73
C PHE A 57 0.08 -2.53 0.12
N TRP A 58 0.57 -2.45 1.37
CA TRP A 58 0.25 -1.33 2.25
C TRP A 58 0.90 -0.02 1.79
N LYS A 59 2.11 -0.08 1.22
CA LYS A 59 2.72 1.07 0.56
C LYS A 59 1.77 1.62 -0.50
N LYS A 60 1.28 0.78 -1.39
CA LYS A 60 0.32 1.17 -2.44
C LYS A 60 -0.95 1.81 -1.85
N ILE A 61 -1.53 1.23 -0.79
CA ILE A 61 -2.72 1.78 -0.11
C ILE A 61 -2.49 3.20 0.42
N TYR A 62 -1.29 3.47 0.95
CA TYR A 62 -0.96 4.77 1.53
C TYR A 62 -0.43 5.79 0.55
N THR A 63 0.04 5.39 -0.65
CA THR A 63 0.69 6.32 -1.58
C THR A 63 0.04 6.44 -2.94
N GLU A 64 -0.75 5.44 -3.37
CA GLU A 64 -1.24 5.36 -4.75
C GLU A 64 -2.77 5.25 -4.84
N VAL A 65 -3.46 4.99 -3.71
CA VAL A 65 -4.91 4.77 -3.69
C VAL A 65 -5.56 5.77 -2.76
N ASP A 66 -6.33 6.70 -3.32
CA ASP A 66 -7.04 7.73 -2.56
C ASP A 66 -8.34 7.21 -1.91
N GLY A 67 -8.98 8.07 -1.11
CA GLY A 67 -10.19 7.71 -0.37
C GLY A 67 -11.43 7.48 -1.23
N SER A 68 -11.40 7.77 -2.54
CA SER A 68 -12.48 7.48 -3.50
C SER A 68 -12.34 6.12 -4.20
N GLU A 69 -11.26 5.41 -3.89
CA GLU A 69 -10.91 4.13 -4.49
C GLU A 69 -10.59 3.07 -3.42
N GLY A 70 -10.43 1.85 -3.87
CA GLY A 70 -9.89 0.77 -3.04
C GLY A 70 -9.52 -0.45 -3.87
N LEU A 71 -8.76 -1.34 -3.25
CA LEU A 71 -8.24 -2.55 -3.87
C LEU A 71 -9.07 -3.77 -3.45
N ILE A 72 -9.48 -4.57 -4.43
CA ILE A 72 -9.95 -5.94 -4.22
C ILE A 72 -8.71 -6.83 -4.23
N HIS A 73 -8.46 -7.53 -3.16
CA HIS A 73 -7.22 -8.28 -2.97
C HIS A 73 -7.44 -9.61 -2.26
N ASP A 74 -6.42 -10.43 -2.31
CA ASP A 74 -6.30 -11.68 -1.57
C ASP A 74 -5.67 -11.42 -0.19
N THR A 75 -6.09 -12.16 0.84
CA THR A 75 -5.53 -11.99 2.20
C THR A 75 -4.27 -12.79 2.44
N GLU A 76 -3.99 -13.79 1.62
CA GLU A 76 -2.85 -14.67 1.82
C GLU A 76 -1.56 -14.08 1.24
N ASP A 77 -1.58 -13.76 -0.04
CA ASP A 77 -0.40 -13.23 -0.73
C ASP A 77 -0.52 -11.76 -1.16
N PHE A 78 -1.61 -11.08 -0.77
CA PHE A 78 -1.90 -9.68 -1.09
C PHE A 78 -1.99 -9.41 -2.60
N PHE A 79 -2.29 -10.43 -3.40
CA PHE A 79 -2.52 -10.27 -4.83
C PHE A 79 -3.69 -9.31 -5.08
N VAL A 80 -3.46 -8.26 -5.87
CA VAL A 80 -4.48 -7.29 -6.23
C VAL A 80 -5.19 -7.74 -7.49
N TYR A 81 -6.48 -8.07 -7.34
CA TYR A 81 -7.35 -8.45 -8.45
C TYR A 81 -7.78 -7.24 -9.26
N ASP A 82 -8.21 -6.18 -8.57
CA ASP A 82 -8.75 -4.98 -9.21
C ASP A 82 -8.65 -3.76 -8.29
N LYS A 83 -8.67 -2.57 -8.90
CA LYS A 83 -8.83 -1.28 -8.23
C LYS A 83 -10.19 -0.71 -8.61
N ILE A 84 -11.06 -0.52 -7.64
CA ILE A 84 -12.43 -0.08 -7.87
C ILE A 84 -12.69 1.30 -7.27
N LYS A 85 -13.52 2.08 -7.98
CA LYS A 85 -14.04 3.34 -7.47
C LYS A 85 -15.21 3.10 -6.51
N ILE A 86 -15.26 3.90 -5.46
CA ILE A 86 -16.35 3.97 -4.52
C ILE A 86 -16.90 5.39 -4.46
N LEU A 87 -18.09 5.57 -3.94
CA LEU A 87 -18.72 6.88 -3.80
C LEU A 87 -18.09 7.65 -2.64
N HIS A 88 -18.26 8.98 -2.64
CA HIS A 88 -17.76 9.86 -1.59
C HIS A 88 -18.27 9.51 -0.18
N GLU A 89 -17.62 10.08 0.82
CA GLU A 89 -18.02 9.94 2.23
C GLU A 89 -19.50 10.28 2.43
N GLY A 90 -20.16 9.57 3.37
CA GLY A 90 -21.60 9.65 3.59
C GLY A 90 -22.42 8.60 2.83
N GLN A 91 -21.90 8.01 1.75
CA GLN A 91 -22.59 6.98 0.95
C GLN A 91 -22.27 5.53 1.42
N ARG A 92 -22.08 5.32 2.72
CA ARG A 92 -21.60 4.05 3.28
C ARG A 92 -22.39 2.83 2.84
N LYS A 93 -23.74 2.92 2.80
CA LYS A 93 -24.59 1.80 2.37
C LYS A 93 -24.38 1.46 0.90
N LYS A 94 -24.32 2.48 0.02
CA LYS A 94 -24.08 2.30 -1.41
C LYS A 94 -22.69 1.74 -1.67
N ASN A 95 -21.66 2.27 -0.99
CA ASN A 95 -20.30 1.74 -1.10
C ASN A 95 -20.20 0.28 -0.68
N LYS A 96 -20.87 -0.10 0.42
CA LYS A 96 -20.93 -1.50 0.86
C LYS A 96 -21.57 -2.40 -0.20
N ALA A 97 -22.64 -1.93 -0.87
CA ALA A 97 -23.29 -2.69 -1.94
C ALA A 97 -22.39 -2.83 -3.18
N ILE A 98 -21.69 -1.77 -3.60
CA ILE A 98 -20.71 -1.80 -4.70
C ILE A 98 -19.64 -2.84 -4.41
N VAL A 99 -18.97 -2.74 -3.27
CA VAL A 99 -17.88 -3.65 -2.87
C VAL A 99 -18.39 -5.10 -2.79
N LYS A 100 -19.58 -5.32 -2.19
CA LYS A 100 -20.18 -6.65 -2.08
C LYS A 100 -20.37 -7.26 -3.48
N ARG A 101 -20.95 -6.52 -4.41
CA ARG A 101 -21.19 -7.01 -5.79
C ARG A 101 -19.88 -7.39 -6.49
N TYR A 102 -18.83 -6.56 -6.38
CA TYR A 102 -17.52 -6.87 -6.97
C TYR A 102 -16.92 -8.14 -6.38
N LYS A 103 -16.97 -8.28 -5.07
CA LYS A 103 -16.45 -9.48 -4.38
C LYS A 103 -17.22 -10.74 -4.78
N GLU A 104 -18.55 -10.67 -4.84
CA GLU A 104 -19.39 -11.80 -5.24
C GLU A 104 -19.15 -12.21 -6.69
N ASN A 105 -19.03 -11.25 -7.60
CA ASN A 105 -18.70 -11.52 -9.00
C ASN A 105 -17.31 -12.18 -9.14
N LEU A 106 -16.31 -11.65 -8.44
CA LEU A 106 -14.97 -12.24 -8.46
C LEU A 106 -14.96 -13.64 -7.86
N LYS A 107 -15.65 -13.84 -6.74
CA LYS A 107 -15.82 -15.18 -6.11
C LYS A 107 -16.43 -16.17 -7.09
N TYR A 108 -17.54 -15.81 -7.72
CA TYR A 108 -18.19 -16.65 -8.73
C TYR A 108 -17.23 -16.95 -9.90
N ARG A 109 -16.48 -15.97 -10.37
CA ARG A 109 -15.50 -16.09 -11.44
C ARG A 109 -14.39 -17.10 -11.09
N LEU A 110 -13.78 -16.98 -9.91
CA LEU A 110 -12.74 -17.90 -9.42
C LEU A 110 -13.28 -19.34 -9.28
N LEU A 111 -14.49 -19.48 -8.72
CA LEU A 111 -15.15 -20.80 -8.62
C LEU A 111 -15.53 -21.39 -9.98
N SER A 112 -15.88 -20.55 -10.97
CA SER A 112 -16.10 -21.00 -12.34
C SER A 112 -14.80 -21.49 -12.98
N MET A 113 -13.71 -20.72 -12.84
CA MET A 113 -12.39 -21.09 -13.35
C MET A 113 -11.89 -22.41 -12.74
N SER A 114 -12.17 -22.68 -11.46
CA SER A 114 -11.76 -23.92 -10.80
C SER A 114 -12.41 -25.19 -11.36
N ARG A 115 -13.42 -25.06 -12.21
CA ARG A 115 -14.19 -26.17 -12.82
C ARG A 115 -13.91 -26.34 -14.31
N LYS A 116 -13.11 -25.44 -14.90
CA LYS A 116 -12.86 -25.39 -16.33
C LYS A 116 -11.41 -25.74 -16.64
N LYS A 117 -11.19 -26.33 -17.80
CA LYS A 117 -9.86 -26.37 -18.40
C LYS A 117 -9.51 -24.99 -18.96
N ILE A 118 -8.22 -24.71 -19.16
CA ILE A 118 -7.76 -23.39 -19.58
C ILE A 118 -8.30 -23.00 -20.97
N ASP A 119 -8.47 -23.95 -21.86
CA ASP A 119 -9.04 -23.76 -23.21
C ASP A 119 -10.54 -23.41 -23.18
N GLU A 120 -11.25 -23.82 -22.13
CA GLU A 120 -12.67 -23.50 -21.91
C GLU A 120 -12.91 -22.12 -21.25
N MET A 121 -11.83 -21.45 -20.81
CA MET A 121 -11.91 -20.13 -20.20
C MET A 121 -11.99 -19.05 -21.27
N ASN A 122 -12.71 -17.96 -21.01
CA ASN A 122 -12.64 -16.75 -21.82
C ASN A 122 -11.28 -16.04 -21.66
N ASP A 123 -10.99 -15.06 -22.50
CA ASP A 123 -9.67 -14.40 -22.54
C ASP A 123 -9.35 -13.65 -21.22
N GLU A 124 -10.34 -13.03 -20.60
CA GLU A 124 -10.15 -12.34 -19.31
C GLU A 124 -9.83 -13.33 -18.17
N ASP A 125 -10.49 -14.49 -18.16
CA ASP A 125 -10.23 -15.54 -17.18
C ASP A 125 -8.86 -16.19 -17.41
N LYS A 126 -8.46 -16.41 -18.67
CA LYS A 126 -7.12 -16.89 -19.01
C LYS A 126 -6.04 -15.92 -18.52
N GLN A 127 -6.23 -14.61 -18.76
CA GLN A 127 -5.30 -13.60 -18.29
C GLN A 127 -5.19 -13.57 -16.76
N LEU A 128 -6.33 -13.65 -16.07
CA LEU A 128 -6.34 -13.71 -14.60
C LEU A 128 -5.67 -15.00 -14.11
N PHE A 129 -5.95 -16.14 -14.72
CA PHE A 129 -5.37 -17.43 -14.38
C PHE A 129 -3.83 -17.40 -14.48
N VAL A 130 -3.29 -16.84 -15.57
CA VAL A 130 -1.84 -16.68 -15.76
C VAL A 130 -1.26 -15.71 -14.73
N ARG A 131 -1.90 -14.57 -14.49
CA ARG A 131 -1.46 -13.60 -13.46
C ARG A 131 -1.43 -14.21 -12.05
N LEU A 132 -2.30 -15.16 -11.76
CA LEU A 132 -2.34 -15.90 -10.49
C LEU A 132 -1.26 -17.00 -10.40
N GLY A 133 -0.46 -17.20 -11.45
CA GLY A 133 0.57 -18.25 -11.49
C GLY A 133 0.03 -19.63 -11.85
N SER A 134 -1.08 -19.69 -12.60
CA SER A 134 -1.73 -20.93 -13.04
C SER A 134 -2.06 -21.87 -11.87
N PRO A 135 -2.88 -21.42 -10.91
CA PRO A 135 -3.15 -22.13 -9.67
C PRO A 135 -3.96 -23.42 -9.92
N SER A 136 -3.87 -24.37 -8.97
CA SER A 136 -4.73 -25.56 -8.97
C SER A 136 -6.22 -25.19 -8.77
N PRO A 137 -7.16 -26.07 -9.12
CA PRO A 137 -8.58 -25.86 -8.84
C PRO A 137 -8.87 -25.61 -7.35
N GLU A 138 -8.15 -26.28 -6.46
CA GLU A 138 -8.27 -26.13 -5.01
C GLU A 138 -7.81 -24.75 -4.57
N ALA A 139 -6.65 -24.29 -5.04
CA ALA A 139 -6.14 -22.96 -4.76
C ALA A 139 -7.08 -21.84 -5.25
N LEU A 140 -7.75 -22.02 -6.39
CA LEU A 140 -8.78 -21.08 -6.86
C LEU A 140 -10.00 -21.02 -5.92
N LYS A 141 -10.43 -22.17 -5.37
CA LYS A 141 -11.53 -22.22 -4.38
C LYS A 141 -11.13 -21.52 -3.08
N GLU A 142 -9.92 -21.77 -2.58
CA GLU A 142 -9.40 -21.10 -1.37
C GLU A 142 -9.33 -19.59 -1.56
N ARG A 143 -8.77 -19.13 -2.66
CA ARG A 143 -8.73 -17.69 -3.00
C ARG A 143 -10.12 -17.06 -3.08
N ALA A 144 -11.13 -17.79 -3.56
CA ALA A 144 -12.50 -17.30 -3.63
C ALA A 144 -13.10 -16.96 -2.24
N GLU A 145 -12.63 -17.58 -1.17
CA GLU A 145 -13.04 -17.30 0.21
C GLU A 145 -12.21 -16.18 0.87
N GLN A 146 -11.06 -15.87 0.29
CA GLN A 146 -10.10 -14.92 0.87
C GLN A 146 -10.21 -13.50 0.31
N ILE A 147 -11.16 -13.23 -0.59
CA ILE A 147 -11.34 -11.92 -1.22
C ILE A 147 -11.69 -10.86 -0.18
N ARG A 148 -10.92 -9.79 -0.13
CA ARG A 148 -11.12 -8.63 0.75
C ARG A 148 -11.12 -7.34 -0.07
N PHE A 149 -11.57 -6.28 0.56
CA PHE A 149 -11.52 -4.93 0.03
C PHE A 149 -10.81 -4.02 1.03
N GLN A 150 -9.81 -3.31 0.54
CA GLN A 150 -9.11 -2.29 1.30
C GLN A 150 -9.31 -0.92 0.64
N LYS A 151 -9.93 0.00 1.37
CA LYS A 151 -10.09 1.39 0.94
C LYS A 151 -8.72 2.09 0.94
N GLY A 152 -8.48 2.95 -0.04
CA GLY A 152 -7.32 3.81 -0.10
C GLY A 152 -7.19 4.76 1.10
N GLN A 153 -5.96 5.10 1.44
CA GLN A 153 -5.60 5.94 2.60
C GLN A 153 -4.67 7.10 2.21
N GLN A 154 -4.39 7.31 0.92
CA GLN A 154 -3.44 8.32 0.46
C GLN A 154 -3.74 9.71 1.02
N ASP A 155 -4.99 10.16 0.95
CA ASP A 155 -5.40 11.48 1.44
C ASP A 155 -5.13 11.64 2.94
N LYS A 156 -5.49 10.62 3.73
CA LYS A 156 -5.30 10.62 5.18
C LYS A 156 -3.82 10.59 5.54
N PHE A 157 -3.05 9.78 4.82
CA PHE A 157 -1.62 9.67 5.02
C PHE A 157 -0.93 11.01 4.70
N TYR A 158 -1.29 11.67 3.59
CA TYR A 158 -0.79 12.99 3.26
C TYR A 158 -1.12 14.03 4.34
N GLN A 159 -2.34 14.05 4.83
CA GLN A 159 -2.72 14.90 5.96
C GLN A 159 -1.92 14.55 7.24
N GLY A 160 -1.61 13.29 7.43
CA GLY A 160 -0.72 12.83 8.51
C GLY A 160 0.69 13.39 8.39
N LEU A 161 1.26 13.42 7.18
CA LEU A 161 2.57 14.03 6.91
C LEU A 161 2.59 15.52 7.28
N ILE A 162 1.53 16.27 6.94
CA ILE A 162 1.42 17.67 7.30
C ILE A 162 1.35 17.84 8.83
N ARG A 163 0.49 17.08 9.51
CA ARG A 163 0.34 17.18 10.97
C ARG A 163 1.59 16.76 11.73
N SER A 164 2.31 15.76 11.23
CA SER A 164 3.51 15.24 11.89
C SER A 164 4.64 16.26 12.01
N GLN A 165 4.69 17.26 11.14
CA GLN A 165 5.71 18.31 11.18
C GLN A 165 5.75 19.04 12.53
N LEU A 166 4.64 19.10 13.24
CA LEU A 166 4.56 19.75 14.55
C LEU A 166 5.15 18.91 15.70
N TYR A 167 5.20 17.59 15.54
CA TYR A 167 5.49 16.67 16.64
C TYR A 167 6.69 15.77 16.40
N LEU A 168 6.99 15.47 15.13
CA LEU A 168 7.89 14.38 14.77
C LEU A 168 9.30 14.56 15.32
N ASN A 169 9.87 15.77 15.26
CA ASN A 169 11.21 16.05 15.77
C ASN A 169 11.28 15.89 17.31
N TYR A 170 10.27 16.38 18.01
CA TYR A 170 10.16 16.20 19.45
C TYR A 170 10.09 14.72 19.82
N ILE A 171 9.17 13.96 19.19
CA ILE A 171 8.99 12.53 19.47
C ILE A 171 10.29 11.74 19.17
N LYS A 172 11.00 12.06 18.09
CA LYS A 172 12.27 11.42 17.78
C LYS A 172 13.33 11.65 18.87
N ASN A 173 13.43 12.86 19.37
CA ASN A 173 14.36 13.19 20.44
C ASN A 173 14.02 12.43 21.73
N GLU A 174 12.76 12.38 22.12
CA GLU A 174 12.29 11.61 23.29
C GLU A 174 12.65 10.12 23.16
N PHE A 175 12.41 9.52 21.98
CA PHE A 175 12.79 8.12 21.76
C PHE A 175 14.29 7.91 21.80
N LYS A 176 15.08 8.83 21.22
CA LYS A 176 16.54 8.77 21.26
C LYS A 176 17.06 8.87 22.71
N GLU A 177 16.53 9.80 23.51
CA GLU A 177 16.92 9.97 24.91
C GLU A 177 16.52 8.75 25.75
N ALA A 178 15.39 8.12 25.43
CA ALA A 178 14.94 6.88 26.05
C ALA A 178 15.71 5.62 25.58
N GLY A 179 16.66 5.74 24.66
CA GLY A 179 17.38 4.59 24.07
C GLY A 179 16.51 3.73 23.15
N LEU A 180 15.39 4.26 22.68
CA LEU A 180 14.48 3.57 21.76
C LEU A 180 14.79 3.91 20.30
N PRO A 181 14.50 3.02 19.35
CA PRO A 181 14.66 3.32 17.93
C PRO A 181 13.82 4.51 17.48
N GLU A 182 14.46 5.56 16.95
CA GLU A 182 13.76 6.78 16.47
C GLU A 182 12.67 6.50 15.44
N ARG A 183 12.75 5.36 14.74
CA ARG A 183 11.75 4.94 13.74
C ARG A 183 10.37 4.69 14.33
N LEU A 184 10.27 4.36 15.61
CA LEU A 184 8.99 4.22 16.29
C LEU A 184 8.18 5.54 16.28
N ALA A 185 8.84 6.69 16.15
CA ALA A 185 8.19 7.99 16.02
C ALA A 185 7.25 8.10 14.80
N TYR A 186 7.37 7.19 13.83
CA TYR A 186 6.51 7.19 12.65
C TYR A 186 5.24 6.34 12.78
N LEU A 187 5.09 5.54 13.84
CA LEU A 187 3.89 4.73 14.06
C LEU A 187 2.58 5.52 14.00
N PRO A 188 2.50 6.76 14.54
CA PRO A 188 1.27 7.54 14.47
C PRO A 188 0.77 7.83 13.04
N HIS A 189 1.61 7.70 11.99
CA HIS A 189 1.12 7.81 10.61
C HIS A 189 0.11 6.71 10.25
N VAL A 190 0.31 5.50 10.76
CA VAL A 190 -0.60 4.38 10.49
C VAL A 190 -1.68 4.25 11.55
N GLU A 191 -1.42 4.66 12.78
CA GLU A 191 -2.38 4.57 13.89
C GLU A 191 -3.51 5.60 13.76
N SER A 192 -3.18 6.87 13.54
CA SER A 192 -4.15 7.96 13.52
C SER A 192 -3.94 8.99 12.41
N SER A 193 -2.91 8.81 11.58
CA SER A 193 -2.41 9.86 10.69
C SER A 193 -2.04 11.13 11.46
N PHE A 194 -1.39 11.01 12.64
CA PHE A 194 -1.07 12.11 13.57
C PHE A 194 -2.28 12.96 13.97
N ASN A 195 -3.47 12.39 14.02
CA ASN A 195 -4.65 13.10 14.47
C ASN A 195 -4.81 12.96 15.98
N TYR A 196 -4.52 14.04 16.73
CA TYR A 196 -4.66 14.06 18.19
C TYR A 196 -6.12 13.93 18.68
N GLN A 197 -7.10 14.21 17.82
CA GLN A 197 -8.52 14.06 18.10
C GLN A 197 -9.06 12.67 17.69
N ALA A 198 -8.18 11.77 17.21
CA ALA A 198 -8.63 10.45 16.81
C ALA A 198 -9.17 9.68 18.03
N TYR A 199 -10.32 9.03 17.83
CA TYR A 199 -10.96 8.17 18.80
C TYR A 199 -11.50 6.93 18.12
N SER A 200 -11.10 5.76 18.59
CA SER A 200 -11.56 4.49 18.05
C SER A 200 -12.87 4.04 18.69
N LYS A 201 -13.55 3.10 18.03
CA LYS A 201 -14.79 2.51 18.58
C LYS A 201 -14.57 1.70 19.86
N VAL A 202 -13.33 1.29 20.12
CA VAL A 202 -12.94 0.47 21.28
C VAL A 202 -12.24 1.27 22.36
N GLY A 203 -12.28 2.62 22.29
CA GLY A 203 -11.77 3.49 23.32
C GLY A 203 -10.35 4.01 23.12
N ALA A 204 -9.61 3.50 22.14
CA ALA A 204 -8.27 4.02 21.85
C ALA A 204 -8.32 5.47 21.36
N ALA A 205 -7.45 6.33 21.89
CA ALA A 205 -7.49 7.77 21.67
C ALA A 205 -6.11 8.36 21.33
N GLY A 206 -6.13 9.58 20.76
CA GLY A 206 -4.92 10.35 20.47
C GLY A 206 -4.10 9.84 19.30
N ILE A 207 -2.89 10.39 19.14
CA ILE A 207 -2.04 10.10 17.98
C ILE A 207 -1.53 8.64 17.95
N TRP A 208 -1.38 8.01 19.10
CA TRP A 208 -0.85 6.65 19.26
C TRP A 208 -1.92 5.58 19.29
N GLN A 209 -3.21 5.96 19.38
CA GLN A 209 -4.34 5.01 19.52
C GLN A 209 -4.10 3.97 20.63
N GLY A 210 -3.40 4.40 21.70
CA GLY A 210 -3.24 3.60 22.91
C GLY A 210 -4.55 3.55 23.70
N ALA A 211 -4.87 2.38 24.26
CA ALA A 211 -5.97 2.17 25.20
C ALA A 211 -5.45 2.17 26.63
#